data_10b7efba76a0f481a025e7971883d681
#
_entry.id   10b7efba76a0f481a025e7971883d681
#
_cell.length_a   1.000
_cell.length_b   1.000
_cell.length_c   1.000
_cell.angle_alpha   90.00
_cell.angle_beta   90.00
_cell.angle_gamma   90.00
#
_symmetry.space_group_name_H-M   'P 1'
#
loop_
_entity.id
_entity.type
_entity.pdbx_description
1 polymer ?
#
loop_
_entity_poly.entity_id
_entity_poly.type
_entity_poly.pdbx_seq_one_letter_code
_entity_poly.pdbx_strand_id
1 'polypeptide(L)'
;MNFRDLPQPRSLPVSGHLQRWGGAPLPLIEEGAALSRVALGQSGSGQRLFGLRLGLKTVVGYSPAWNKRLLSDLATFRSAGSFSAVVPYLSGGVILTDAPGHGPRRQSMNPGFGKKHLDVLQERIVSALEHYNRRALSAPEFDALAWADGAVLAMLNAAYFSGEFPQELMHAFLAPLRRPFPAPAWPRPLLFARFDAELQRLAGRRLRAGGDDLLSLLARLPGGVREARISLAAGHDTTTHTLAWASWFLAGHPEWQPPQHHKAVVKETLRLYPPGWMGSRRLAHDTEFEGVRLPRGALALYSPYLSGRDPALWARPGEFWPLRWQAGFKPPAWAYLPFGGGERLCLGMHLANLMLETALGTLPPLVAVRGNPTPRPGVTLGPAGPLLVRRG
;
A
#
# COMPACT_ATOMS: atom_id res chain seq x y z
N MET A 1 20.59 12.71 22.66
CA MET A 1 20.81 13.09 21.24
C MET A 1 19.65 13.94 20.78
N ASN A 2 19.88 14.99 20.03
CA ASN A 2 18.84 15.79 19.41
C ASN A 2 18.60 15.35 17.98
N PHE A 3 17.46 15.74 17.40
CA PHE A 3 17.15 15.47 15.99
C PHE A 3 18.29 15.87 15.02
N ARG A 4 19.06 16.94 15.34
CA ARG A 4 20.17 17.42 14.49
C ARG A 4 21.37 16.48 14.47
N ASP A 5 21.50 15.62 15.47
CA ASP A 5 22.61 14.69 15.64
C ASP A 5 22.37 13.38 14.89
N LEU A 6 21.16 13.16 14.37
CA LEU A 6 20.85 12.01 13.55
C LEU A 6 21.68 12.01 12.25
N PRO A 7 22.13 10.83 11.77
CA PRO A 7 22.69 10.71 10.43
C PRO A 7 21.74 11.31 9.39
N GLN A 8 22.29 12.08 8.45
CA GLN A 8 21.50 12.71 7.39
C GLN A 8 22.18 12.49 6.04
N PRO A 9 21.43 12.09 4.98
CA PRO A 9 21.92 12.10 3.62
C PRO A 9 22.42 13.50 3.20
N ARG A 10 23.17 13.59 2.11
CA ARG A 10 23.56 14.89 1.56
C ARG A 10 22.32 15.72 1.23
N SER A 11 22.34 16.97 1.67
CA SER A 11 21.24 17.93 1.46
C SER A 11 21.74 19.21 0.80
N LEU A 12 20.85 19.89 0.08
CA LEU A 12 21.11 21.22 -0.45
C LEU A 12 20.92 22.28 0.65
N PRO A 13 21.67 23.42 0.59
CA PRO A 13 21.61 24.44 1.63
C PRO A 13 20.19 24.98 1.90
N VAL A 14 19.42 25.29 0.86
CA VAL A 14 18.09 25.93 0.96
C VAL A 14 16.97 24.87 0.95
N SER A 15 16.93 24.01 -0.06
CA SER A 15 15.84 23.03 -0.26
C SER A 15 15.92 21.79 0.63
N GLY A 16 17.02 21.63 1.36
CA GLY A 16 17.23 20.42 2.16
C GLY A 16 17.26 19.17 1.28
N HIS A 17 16.32 18.25 1.51
CA HIS A 17 16.17 17.01 0.75
C HIS A 17 14.96 17.03 -0.22
N LEU A 18 14.20 18.13 -0.31
CA LEU A 18 12.96 18.18 -1.09
C LEU A 18 13.15 17.82 -2.56
N GLN A 19 14.21 18.32 -3.19
CA GLN A 19 14.47 18.01 -4.60
C GLN A 19 14.73 16.50 -4.81
N ARG A 20 15.55 15.90 -3.96
CA ARG A 20 15.85 14.46 -4.01
C ARG A 20 14.61 13.63 -3.66
N TRP A 21 13.81 14.09 -2.70
CA TRP A 21 12.54 13.45 -2.35
C TRP A 21 11.57 13.45 -3.53
N GLY A 22 11.46 14.54 -4.28
CA GLY A 22 10.60 14.62 -5.45
C GLY A 22 11.08 13.81 -6.65
N GLY A 23 12.40 13.70 -6.84
CA GLY A 23 12.98 13.06 -8.01
C GLY A 23 13.41 11.59 -7.81
N ALA A 24 13.99 11.27 -6.66
CA ALA A 24 14.58 9.96 -6.37
C ALA A 24 14.47 9.60 -4.88
N PRO A 25 13.27 9.40 -4.33
CA PRO A 25 13.10 9.18 -2.90
C PRO A 25 13.68 7.83 -2.42
N LEU A 26 13.65 6.76 -3.22
CA LEU A 26 14.21 5.46 -2.78
C LEU A 26 15.74 5.55 -2.55
N PRO A 27 16.57 6.01 -3.50
CA PRO A 27 18.00 6.22 -3.25
C PRO A 27 18.28 7.13 -2.05
N LEU A 28 17.43 8.16 -1.82
CA LEU A 28 17.59 9.05 -0.68
C LEU A 28 17.40 8.31 0.66
N ILE A 29 16.35 7.50 0.78
CA ILE A 29 16.11 6.76 2.04
C ILE A 29 17.07 5.59 2.22
N GLU A 30 17.55 4.97 1.15
CA GLU A 30 18.57 3.92 1.17
C GLU A 30 19.92 4.47 1.66
N GLU A 31 20.32 5.67 1.18
CA GLU A 31 21.50 6.38 1.69
C GLU A 31 21.36 6.68 3.19
N GLY A 32 20.21 7.21 3.62
CA GLY A 32 19.93 7.46 5.03
C GLY A 32 20.00 6.19 5.89
N ALA A 33 19.46 5.10 5.39
CA ALA A 33 19.53 3.81 6.06
C ALA A 33 20.97 3.26 6.14
N ALA A 34 21.77 3.44 5.08
CA ALA A 34 23.19 3.05 5.09
C ALA A 34 23.96 3.85 6.13
N LEU A 35 23.81 5.16 6.18
CA LEU A 35 24.46 6.02 7.18
C LEU A 35 24.06 5.66 8.61
N SER A 36 22.78 5.35 8.85
CA SER A 36 22.31 4.93 10.18
C SER A 36 22.92 3.60 10.62
N ARG A 37 23.16 2.65 9.69
CA ARG A 37 23.84 1.38 10.00
C ARG A 37 25.34 1.58 10.33
N VAL A 38 26.02 2.48 9.64
CA VAL A 38 27.43 2.81 9.95
C VAL A 38 27.57 3.43 11.34
N ALA A 39 26.67 4.37 11.68
CA ALA A 39 26.63 4.96 13.01
C ALA A 39 26.37 3.93 14.12
N LEU A 40 25.60 2.86 13.81
CA LEU A 40 25.37 1.69 14.67
C LEU A 40 26.65 0.92 15.01
N GLY A 41 27.45 0.62 14.01
CA GLY A 41 28.68 -0.13 14.18
C GLY A 41 29.71 0.56 15.06
N GLN A 42 29.64 1.90 15.20
CA GLN A 42 30.56 2.70 16.00
C GLN A 42 30.14 2.82 17.47
N SER A 43 28.86 2.65 17.81
CA SER A 43 28.34 2.91 19.17
C SER A 43 27.74 1.69 19.88
N GLY A 44 27.63 0.54 19.23
CA GLY A 44 27.09 -0.70 19.82
C GLY A 44 25.60 -0.67 20.20
N SER A 45 24.97 0.51 20.20
CA SER A 45 23.56 0.74 20.51
C SER A 45 22.98 1.65 19.47
N GLY A 46 22.51 1.07 18.38
CA GLY A 46 22.18 1.98 17.35
C GLY A 46 20.76 1.93 16.87
N GLN A 47 20.30 3.11 16.69
CA GLN A 47 18.97 3.43 16.17
C GLN A 47 19.01 3.32 14.65
N ARG A 48 18.11 2.51 14.06
CA ARG A 48 17.82 2.54 12.62
C ARG A 48 16.99 3.77 12.30
N LEU A 49 17.50 4.95 12.68
CA LEU A 49 16.92 6.27 12.48
C LEU A 49 17.85 7.16 11.69
N PHE A 50 17.30 8.00 10.84
CA PHE A 50 18.01 9.09 10.17
C PHE A 50 17.09 10.29 9.98
N GLY A 51 17.69 11.46 9.83
CA GLY A 51 16.99 12.73 9.66
C GLY A 51 16.86 13.15 8.20
N LEU A 52 15.71 13.75 7.86
CA LEU A 52 15.52 14.44 6.58
C LEU A 52 15.00 15.86 6.84
N ARG A 53 15.29 16.77 5.90
CA ARG A 53 14.74 18.13 5.85
C ARG A 53 13.82 18.26 4.63
N LEU A 54 12.51 18.04 4.84
CA LEU A 54 11.47 18.05 3.80
C LEU A 54 10.50 19.23 3.99
N GLY A 55 11.06 20.43 4.21
CA GLY A 55 10.30 21.61 4.66
C GLY A 55 9.95 21.55 6.16
N LEU A 56 9.93 20.35 6.73
CA LEU A 56 9.75 20.05 8.14
C LEU A 56 10.89 19.13 8.62
N LYS A 57 11.17 19.17 9.93
CA LYS A 57 12.02 18.14 10.55
C LYS A 57 11.34 16.79 10.37
N THR A 58 12.02 15.87 9.72
CA THR A 58 11.48 14.56 9.38
C THR A 58 12.44 13.49 9.87
N VAL A 59 11.98 12.61 10.76
CA VAL A 59 12.70 11.42 11.18
C VAL A 59 12.18 10.22 10.42
N VAL A 60 13.07 9.41 9.89
CA VAL A 60 12.75 8.14 9.22
C VAL A 60 13.33 7.02 10.04
N GLY A 61 12.51 6.04 10.37
CA GLY A 61 12.95 4.83 11.04
C GLY A 61 12.41 3.58 10.37
N TYR A 62 13.10 2.45 10.58
CA TYR A 62 12.74 1.17 9.99
C TYR A 62 13.04 -0.04 10.88
N SER A 63 13.39 0.18 12.16
CA SER A 63 13.51 -0.89 13.14
C SER A 63 12.16 -1.42 13.58
N PRO A 64 12.05 -2.69 14.03
CA PRO A 64 10.83 -3.21 14.63
C PRO A 64 10.33 -2.39 15.82
N ALA A 65 11.24 -1.89 16.66
CA ALA A 65 10.90 -1.04 17.82
C ALA A 65 10.27 0.30 17.39
N TRP A 66 10.87 0.97 16.37
CA TRP A 66 10.32 2.18 15.79
C TRP A 66 8.95 1.95 15.18
N ASN A 67 8.82 0.91 14.35
CA ASN A 67 7.57 0.57 13.70
C ASN A 67 6.45 0.32 14.72
N LYS A 68 6.75 -0.44 15.78
CA LYS A 68 5.83 -0.67 16.90
C LYS A 68 5.42 0.66 17.55
N ARG A 69 6.39 1.49 17.93
CA ARG A 69 6.15 2.78 18.58
C ARG A 69 5.20 3.66 17.75
N LEU A 70 5.49 3.81 16.46
CA LEU A 70 4.76 4.69 15.56
C LEU A 70 3.32 4.22 15.28
N LEU A 71 3.12 2.90 15.24
CA LEU A 71 1.85 2.30 14.86
C LEU A 71 0.96 1.96 16.06
N SER A 72 1.51 2.00 17.30
CA SER A 72 0.75 1.70 18.51
C SER A 72 0.44 2.95 19.36
N ASP A 73 1.26 4.01 19.30
CA ASP A 73 1.05 5.24 20.07
C ASP A 73 0.36 6.32 19.21
N LEU A 74 -0.94 6.16 19.04
CA LEU A 74 -1.75 7.07 18.21
C LEU A 74 -2.02 8.42 18.87
N ALA A 75 -1.76 8.57 20.15
CA ALA A 75 -1.86 9.85 20.85
C ALA A 75 -0.70 10.77 20.46
N THR A 76 0.51 10.22 20.40
CA THR A 76 1.72 10.94 19.99
C THR A 76 1.83 11.07 18.48
N PHE A 77 1.56 9.99 17.72
CA PHE A 77 1.80 9.90 16.28
C PHE A 77 0.49 9.95 15.49
N ARG A 78 0.08 11.14 15.06
CA ARG A 78 -1.20 11.41 14.43
C ARG A 78 -1.16 11.29 12.91
N SER A 79 -2.28 10.89 12.32
CA SER A 79 -2.49 10.86 10.86
C SER A 79 -2.76 12.26 10.30
N ALA A 80 -3.43 13.12 11.07
CA ALA A 80 -3.65 14.51 10.70
C ALA A 80 -2.31 15.24 10.48
N GLY A 81 -2.18 15.95 9.36
CA GLY A 81 -0.96 16.65 8.98
C GLY A 81 0.19 15.76 8.49
N SER A 82 -0.05 14.47 8.27
CA SER A 82 0.89 13.56 7.62
C SER A 82 0.88 13.73 6.08
N PHE A 83 1.82 13.11 5.37
CA PHE A 83 1.84 13.15 3.89
C PHE A 83 0.58 12.59 3.25
N SER A 84 -0.04 11.58 3.85
CA SER A 84 -1.30 11.03 3.33
C SER A 84 -2.46 12.03 3.33
N ALA A 85 -2.40 13.05 4.20
CA ALA A 85 -3.44 14.07 4.30
C ALA A 85 -3.49 15.03 3.08
N VAL A 86 -2.42 15.10 2.25
CA VAL A 86 -2.41 15.92 1.04
C VAL A 86 -3.05 15.23 -0.16
N VAL A 87 -3.44 13.96 -0.04
CA VAL A 87 -4.08 13.18 -1.11
C VAL A 87 -5.59 13.32 -1.01
N PRO A 88 -6.29 14.05 -1.91
CA PRO A 88 -7.74 14.30 -1.81
C PRO A 88 -8.60 13.02 -1.75
N TYR A 89 -8.12 11.95 -2.39
CA TYR A 89 -8.78 10.65 -2.41
C TYR A 89 -8.97 10.03 -1.01
N LEU A 90 -8.12 10.38 -0.04
CA LEU A 90 -8.14 9.86 1.33
C LEU A 90 -8.84 10.78 2.32
N SER A 91 -9.19 12.00 1.88
CA SER A 91 -9.75 13.05 2.74
C SER A 91 -11.08 12.64 3.36
N GLY A 92 -11.17 12.84 4.67
CA GLY A 92 -12.37 12.53 5.45
C GLY A 92 -12.60 11.04 5.73
N GLY A 93 -11.69 10.16 5.35
CA GLY A 93 -11.75 8.72 5.62
C GLY A 93 -11.20 8.30 6.97
N VAL A 94 -11.55 7.07 7.38
CA VAL A 94 -11.03 6.44 8.60
C VAL A 94 -9.50 6.38 8.61
N ILE A 95 -8.88 6.30 7.45
CA ILE A 95 -7.42 6.26 7.28
C ILE A 95 -6.71 7.52 7.81
N LEU A 96 -7.39 8.68 7.78
CA LEU A 96 -6.88 9.96 8.28
C LEU A 96 -7.53 10.40 9.61
N THR A 97 -8.52 9.66 10.10
CA THR A 97 -9.19 9.95 11.36
C THR A 97 -8.27 9.57 12.53
N ASP A 98 -8.04 10.48 13.46
CA ASP A 98 -7.28 10.20 14.69
C ASP A 98 -8.20 9.85 15.87
N ALA A 99 -7.60 9.42 16.99
CA ALA A 99 -8.32 9.19 18.24
C ALA A 99 -8.98 10.49 18.76
N PRO A 100 -10.18 10.42 19.40
CA PRO A 100 -10.92 9.19 19.74
C PRO A 100 -11.81 8.63 18.61
N GLY A 101 -11.98 9.35 17.49
CA GLY A 101 -12.93 8.99 16.44
C GLY A 101 -12.54 7.76 15.59
N HIS A 102 -11.24 7.42 15.51
CA HIS A 102 -10.77 6.32 14.67
C HIS A 102 -11.34 4.97 15.07
N GLY A 103 -11.23 4.59 16.35
CA GLY A 103 -11.61 3.27 16.85
C GLY A 103 -13.07 2.91 16.55
N PRO A 104 -14.05 3.71 17.00
CA PRO A 104 -15.47 3.46 16.74
C PRO A 104 -15.79 3.37 15.24
N ARG A 105 -15.25 4.30 14.42
CA ARG A 105 -15.46 4.30 12.98
C ARG A 105 -14.87 3.07 12.31
N ARG A 106 -13.66 2.67 12.70
CA ARG A 106 -13.02 1.44 12.23
C ARG A 106 -13.85 0.21 12.57
N GLN A 107 -14.31 0.13 13.82
CA GLN A 107 -15.08 -1.00 14.34
C GLN A 107 -16.40 -1.19 13.55
N SER A 108 -17.09 -0.10 13.21
CA SER A 108 -18.33 -0.18 12.41
C SER A 108 -18.11 -0.72 10.99
N MET A 109 -16.92 -0.52 10.41
CA MET A 109 -16.57 -0.99 9.06
C MET A 109 -16.05 -2.43 9.02
N ASN A 110 -15.47 -2.93 10.11
CA ASN A 110 -14.82 -4.25 10.16
C ASN A 110 -15.70 -5.40 9.65
N PRO A 111 -17.02 -5.48 9.93
CA PRO A 111 -17.86 -6.58 9.44
C PRO A 111 -17.84 -6.74 7.92
N GLY A 112 -17.84 -5.63 7.17
CA GLY A 112 -17.81 -5.66 5.70
C GLY A 112 -16.51 -6.20 5.11
N PHE A 113 -15.40 -6.04 5.82
CA PHE A 113 -14.08 -6.49 5.37
C PHE A 113 -13.60 -7.77 6.08
N GLY A 114 -14.46 -8.35 6.92
CA GLY A 114 -14.18 -9.59 7.63
C GLY A 114 -14.34 -10.82 6.74
N LYS A 115 -13.61 -11.89 7.05
CA LYS A 115 -13.59 -13.12 6.24
C LYS A 115 -14.98 -13.65 5.93
N LYS A 116 -15.88 -13.72 6.93
CA LYS A 116 -17.26 -14.21 6.76
C LYS A 116 -18.04 -13.49 5.66
N HIS A 117 -17.87 -12.16 5.52
CA HIS A 117 -18.53 -11.42 4.46
C HIS A 117 -17.83 -11.61 3.11
N LEU A 118 -16.50 -11.69 3.11
CA LEU A 118 -15.73 -11.92 1.88
C LEU A 118 -16.00 -13.31 1.27
N ASP A 119 -16.30 -14.32 2.08
CA ASP A 119 -16.72 -15.63 1.59
C ASP A 119 -18.01 -15.52 0.75
N VAL A 120 -18.93 -14.60 1.10
CA VAL A 120 -20.14 -14.32 0.29
C VAL A 120 -19.82 -13.64 -1.04
N LEU A 121 -18.76 -12.81 -1.08
CA LEU A 121 -18.36 -12.08 -2.28
C LEU A 121 -17.45 -12.88 -3.20
N GLN A 122 -16.88 -13.98 -2.73
CA GLN A 122 -15.82 -14.71 -3.42
C GLN A 122 -16.22 -15.18 -4.82
N GLU A 123 -17.37 -15.82 -4.95
CA GLU A 123 -17.87 -16.34 -6.25
C GLU A 123 -18.03 -15.21 -7.27
N ARG A 124 -18.58 -14.08 -6.85
CA ARG A 124 -18.76 -12.89 -7.71
C ARG A 124 -17.43 -12.29 -8.14
N ILE A 125 -16.45 -12.23 -7.23
CA ILE A 125 -15.09 -11.75 -7.53
C ILE A 125 -14.41 -12.68 -8.55
N VAL A 126 -14.50 -13.99 -8.35
CA VAL A 126 -13.95 -15.01 -9.27
C VAL A 126 -14.58 -14.88 -10.65
N SER A 127 -15.92 -14.87 -10.74
CA SER A 127 -16.65 -14.76 -12.00
C SER A 127 -16.30 -13.48 -12.78
N ALA A 128 -16.18 -12.34 -12.08
CA ALA A 128 -15.80 -11.08 -12.71
C ALA A 128 -14.38 -11.13 -13.28
N LEU A 129 -13.44 -11.75 -12.56
CA LEU A 129 -12.07 -11.94 -13.03
C LEU A 129 -12.01 -12.88 -14.23
N GLU A 130 -12.69 -14.01 -14.19
CA GLU A 130 -12.75 -14.95 -15.31
C GLU A 130 -13.34 -14.31 -16.57
N HIS A 131 -14.41 -13.52 -16.39
CA HIS A 131 -14.98 -12.74 -17.51
C HIS A 131 -13.96 -11.79 -18.11
N TYR A 132 -13.23 -11.05 -17.28
CA TYR A 132 -12.17 -10.15 -17.72
C TYR A 132 -11.04 -10.91 -18.43
N ASN A 133 -10.58 -12.01 -17.85
CA ASN A 133 -9.45 -12.79 -18.38
C ASN A 133 -9.72 -13.42 -19.75
N ARG A 134 -10.96 -13.83 -20.06
CA ARG A 134 -11.31 -14.36 -21.39
C ARG A 134 -10.87 -13.44 -22.53
N ARG A 135 -10.94 -12.12 -22.32
CA ARG A 135 -10.50 -11.12 -23.29
C ARG A 135 -9.06 -10.68 -23.06
N ALA A 136 -8.69 -10.38 -21.84
CA ALA A 136 -7.39 -9.80 -21.50
C ALA A 136 -6.22 -10.77 -21.75
N LEU A 137 -6.45 -12.08 -21.62
CA LEU A 137 -5.47 -13.13 -21.86
C LEU A 137 -5.67 -13.84 -23.20
N SER A 138 -6.41 -13.28 -24.17
CA SER A 138 -6.58 -13.88 -25.49
C SER A 138 -5.30 -13.83 -26.34
N ALA A 139 -4.51 -12.76 -26.21
CA ALA A 139 -3.21 -12.64 -26.83
C ALA A 139 -2.16 -13.52 -26.12
N PRO A 140 -1.17 -14.07 -26.86
CA PRO A 140 -0.10 -14.85 -26.26
C PRO A 140 0.82 -14.02 -25.36
N GLU A 141 0.94 -12.73 -25.62
CA GLU A 141 1.79 -11.77 -24.90
C GLU A 141 0.95 -10.60 -24.38
N PHE A 142 1.19 -10.17 -23.15
CA PHE A 142 0.48 -9.06 -22.53
C PHE A 142 1.36 -8.32 -21.50
N ASP A 143 0.99 -7.08 -21.20
CA ASP A 143 1.59 -6.30 -20.12
C ASP A 143 0.95 -6.69 -18.78
N ALA A 144 1.73 -7.28 -17.87
CA ALA A 144 1.28 -7.72 -16.57
C ALA A 144 0.76 -6.55 -15.69
N LEU A 145 1.29 -5.32 -15.87
CA LEU A 145 0.79 -4.15 -15.17
C LEU A 145 -0.59 -3.72 -15.67
N ALA A 146 -0.77 -3.68 -17.00
CA ALA A 146 -2.06 -3.34 -17.60
C ALA A 146 -3.11 -4.41 -17.33
N TRP A 147 -2.72 -5.69 -17.38
CA TRP A 147 -3.60 -6.80 -17.00
C TRP A 147 -4.02 -6.71 -15.54
N ALA A 148 -3.08 -6.50 -14.63
CA ALA A 148 -3.37 -6.38 -13.19
C ALA A 148 -4.31 -5.21 -12.88
N ASP A 149 -4.16 -4.09 -13.57
CA ASP A 149 -5.05 -2.92 -13.45
C ASP A 149 -6.50 -3.27 -13.76
N GLY A 150 -6.76 -3.86 -14.92
CA GLY A 150 -8.11 -4.24 -15.30
C GLY A 150 -8.68 -5.39 -14.47
N ALA A 151 -7.85 -6.38 -14.10
CA ALA A 151 -8.25 -7.48 -13.22
C ALA A 151 -8.70 -6.98 -11.85
N VAL A 152 -7.90 -6.12 -11.22
CA VAL A 152 -8.25 -5.53 -9.92
C VAL A 152 -9.48 -4.64 -10.02
N LEU A 153 -9.61 -3.86 -11.10
CA LEU A 153 -10.78 -3.02 -11.35
C LEU A 153 -12.06 -3.87 -11.46
N ALA A 154 -12.02 -4.97 -12.20
CA ALA A 154 -13.17 -5.89 -12.35
C ALA A 154 -13.55 -6.53 -11.00
N MET A 155 -12.56 -7.04 -10.25
CA MET A 155 -12.80 -7.64 -8.93
C MET A 155 -13.34 -6.65 -7.91
N LEU A 156 -12.82 -5.42 -7.88
CA LEU A 156 -13.32 -4.37 -6.98
C LEU A 156 -14.73 -3.92 -7.37
N ASN A 157 -15.03 -3.79 -8.67
CA ASN A 157 -16.39 -3.49 -9.10
C ASN A 157 -17.38 -4.57 -8.66
N ALA A 158 -17.01 -5.83 -8.77
CA ALA A 158 -17.81 -6.96 -8.29
C ALA A 158 -18.00 -6.92 -6.76
N ALA A 159 -16.92 -6.68 -6.01
CA ALA A 159 -16.97 -6.68 -4.54
C ALA A 159 -17.74 -5.49 -3.95
N TYR A 160 -17.57 -4.29 -4.52
CA TYR A 160 -18.17 -3.06 -3.99
C TYR A 160 -19.55 -2.78 -4.56
N PHE A 161 -19.80 -3.14 -5.81
CA PHE A 161 -20.95 -2.66 -6.56
C PHE A 161 -21.71 -3.75 -7.32
N SER A 162 -21.42 -5.02 -7.05
CA SER A 162 -21.99 -6.15 -7.79
C SER A 162 -21.80 -6.06 -9.32
N GLY A 163 -20.73 -5.40 -9.76
CA GLY A 163 -20.43 -5.16 -11.18
C GLY A 163 -21.16 -3.98 -11.82
N GLU A 164 -22.01 -3.27 -11.08
CA GLU A 164 -22.93 -2.26 -11.64
C GLU A 164 -22.32 -0.85 -11.79
N PHE A 165 -21.14 -0.59 -11.25
CA PHE A 165 -20.53 0.73 -11.40
C PHE A 165 -19.93 0.90 -12.80
N PRO A 166 -20.09 2.06 -13.48
CA PRO A 166 -19.51 2.29 -14.79
C PRO A 166 -17.99 2.18 -14.77
N GLN A 167 -17.42 1.20 -15.47
CA GLN A 167 -15.99 0.90 -15.43
C GLN A 167 -15.13 2.06 -15.92
N GLU A 168 -15.57 2.76 -16.97
CA GLU A 168 -14.84 3.92 -17.50
C GLU A 168 -14.73 5.05 -16.47
N LEU A 169 -15.81 5.31 -15.73
CA LEU A 169 -15.82 6.33 -14.68
C LEU A 169 -14.91 5.90 -13.52
N MET A 170 -14.93 4.62 -13.15
CA MET A 170 -14.08 4.06 -12.10
C MET A 170 -12.60 4.15 -12.49
N HIS A 171 -12.26 3.76 -13.71
CA HIS A 171 -10.90 3.88 -14.24
C HIS A 171 -10.45 5.35 -14.31
N ALA A 172 -11.26 6.24 -14.86
CA ALA A 172 -10.95 7.68 -14.94
C ALA A 172 -10.74 8.30 -13.55
N PHE A 173 -11.51 7.85 -12.54
CA PHE A 173 -11.38 8.32 -11.17
C PHE A 173 -10.07 7.87 -10.52
N LEU A 174 -9.65 6.63 -10.74
CA LEU A 174 -8.47 6.02 -10.12
C LEU A 174 -7.15 6.33 -10.84
N ALA A 175 -7.18 6.54 -12.17
CA ALA A 175 -5.99 6.75 -12.99
C ALA A 175 -5.03 7.87 -12.49
N PRO A 176 -5.50 9.00 -11.92
CA PRO A 176 -4.60 10.02 -11.40
C PRO A 176 -3.73 9.58 -10.23
N LEU A 177 -4.13 8.56 -9.45
CA LEU A 177 -3.33 8.04 -8.32
C LEU A 177 -2.00 7.42 -8.78
N ARG A 178 -1.97 6.88 -10.00
CA ARG A 178 -0.78 6.26 -10.61
C ARG A 178 0.20 7.27 -11.24
N ARG A 179 -0.20 8.52 -11.35
CA ARG A 179 0.69 9.56 -11.87
C ARG A 179 1.76 9.91 -10.85
N PRO A 180 2.94 10.40 -11.30
CA PRO A 180 3.95 10.91 -10.40
C PRO A 180 3.41 12.05 -9.53
N PHE A 181 3.91 12.15 -8.30
CA PHE A 181 3.61 13.29 -7.44
C PHE A 181 4.15 14.59 -8.11
N PRO A 182 3.44 15.74 -8.07
CA PRO A 182 2.27 16.04 -7.24
C PRO A 182 0.90 15.75 -7.88
N ALA A 183 0.81 15.16 -9.06
CA ALA A 183 -0.46 15.00 -9.77
C ALA A 183 -1.59 14.32 -8.96
N PRO A 184 -1.34 13.33 -8.09
CA PRO A 184 -2.37 12.76 -7.21
C PRO A 184 -2.96 13.76 -6.20
N ALA A 185 -2.21 14.81 -5.85
CA ALA A 185 -2.65 15.84 -4.91
C ALA A 185 -3.49 16.95 -5.56
N TRP A 186 -3.56 17.01 -6.89
CA TRP A 186 -4.32 18.07 -7.58
C TRP A 186 -5.82 17.88 -7.42
N PRO A 187 -6.56 18.94 -7.08
CA PRO A 187 -8.02 18.90 -7.00
C PRO A 187 -8.66 18.57 -8.35
N ARG A 188 -9.69 17.70 -8.33
CA ARG A 188 -10.48 17.33 -9.52
C ARG A 188 -11.97 17.37 -9.18
N PRO A 189 -12.52 18.55 -8.88
CA PRO A 189 -13.87 18.66 -8.31
C PRO A 189 -14.95 18.04 -9.21
N LEU A 190 -14.89 18.23 -10.52
CA LEU A 190 -15.88 17.67 -11.45
C LEU A 190 -15.83 16.15 -11.52
N LEU A 191 -14.62 15.57 -11.51
CA LEU A 191 -14.44 14.11 -11.51
C LEU A 191 -14.98 13.50 -10.21
N PHE A 192 -14.67 14.13 -9.07
CA PHE A 192 -15.18 13.70 -7.78
C PHE A 192 -16.70 13.82 -7.70
N ALA A 193 -17.28 14.95 -8.20
CA ALA A 193 -18.71 15.13 -8.21
C ALA A 193 -19.46 14.08 -9.05
N ARG A 194 -18.92 13.76 -10.25
CA ARG A 194 -19.49 12.71 -11.10
C ARG A 194 -19.40 11.33 -10.44
N PHE A 195 -18.26 11.01 -9.86
CA PHE A 195 -18.07 9.74 -9.16
C PHE A 195 -18.99 9.62 -7.95
N ASP A 196 -19.06 10.68 -7.13
CA ASP A 196 -19.91 10.72 -5.95
C ASP A 196 -21.41 10.66 -6.30
N ALA A 197 -21.84 11.29 -7.39
CA ALA A 197 -23.23 11.22 -7.85
C ALA A 197 -23.63 9.78 -8.21
N GLU A 198 -22.79 9.07 -8.95
CA GLU A 198 -23.05 7.67 -9.29
C GLU A 198 -23.01 6.77 -8.04
N LEU A 199 -22.07 7.01 -7.15
CA LEU A 199 -21.93 6.27 -5.90
C LEU A 199 -23.18 6.47 -5.01
N GLN A 200 -23.69 7.71 -4.89
CA GLN A 200 -24.92 8.03 -4.16
C GLN A 200 -26.14 7.37 -4.80
N ARG A 201 -26.22 7.36 -6.14
CA ARG A 201 -27.32 6.70 -6.87
C ARG A 201 -27.38 5.20 -6.56
N LEU A 202 -26.21 4.52 -6.59
CA LEU A 202 -26.12 3.11 -6.24
C LEU A 202 -26.40 2.86 -4.77
N ALA A 203 -25.83 3.66 -3.87
CA ALA A 203 -26.10 3.56 -2.44
C ALA A 203 -27.58 3.71 -2.11
N GLY A 204 -28.27 4.68 -2.74
CA GLY A 204 -29.73 4.85 -2.59
C GLY A 204 -30.52 3.62 -3.03
N ARG A 205 -30.11 2.94 -4.11
CA ARG A 205 -30.74 1.67 -4.53
C ARG A 205 -30.49 0.57 -3.49
N ARG A 206 -29.25 0.42 -3.00
CA ARG A 206 -28.90 -0.59 -1.98
C ARG A 206 -29.68 -0.40 -0.67
N LEU A 207 -29.88 0.85 -0.25
CA LEU A 207 -30.66 1.15 0.95
C LEU A 207 -32.15 0.77 0.82
N ARG A 208 -32.72 0.89 -0.39
CA ARG A 208 -34.13 0.53 -0.65
C ARG A 208 -34.34 -0.96 -0.93
N ALA A 209 -33.49 -1.55 -1.77
CA ALA A 209 -33.68 -2.91 -2.26
C ALA A 209 -32.86 -3.95 -1.48
N GLY A 210 -31.96 -3.52 -0.60
CA GLY A 210 -30.98 -4.39 0.03
C GLY A 210 -29.79 -4.70 -0.89
N GLY A 211 -28.96 -5.61 -0.45
CA GLY A 211 -27.79 -6.12 -1.15
C GLY A 211 -26.74 -6.65 -0.19
N ASP A 212 -25.79 -7.37 -0.74
CA ASP A 212 -24.73 -8.06 -0.02
C ASP A 212 -23.31 -7.60 -0.42
N ASP A 213 -23.20 -6.59 -1.32
CA ASP A 213 -21.93 -5.99 -1.69
C ASP A 213 -21.41 -5.02 -0.60
N LEU A 214 -20.15 -4.62 -0.72
CA LEU A 214 -19.54 -3.73 0.27
C LEU A 214 -20.25 -2.38 0.37
N LEU A 215 -20.77 -1.83 -0.74
CA LEU A 215 -21.54 -0.59 -0.70
C LEU A 215 -22.83 -0.75 0.10
N SER A 216 -23.50 -1.88 0.00
CA SER A 216 -24.73 -2.19 0.75
C SER A 216 -24.54 -2.13 2.27
N LEU A 217 -23.38 -2.59 2.75
CA LEU A 217 -23.03 -2.52 4.17
C LEU A 217 -22.55 -1.12 4.58
N LEU A 218 -21.66 -0.53 3.78
CA LEU A 218 -21.08 0.77 4.10
C LEU A 218 -22.13 1.89 4.04
N ALA A 219 -23.07 1.87 3.09
CA ALA A 219 -24.10 2.90 2.94
C ALA A 219 -25.00 3.07 4.18
N ARG A 220 -25.11 2.04 5.02
CA ARG A 220 -25.85 2.06 6.29
C ARG A 220 -25.10 2.78 7.42
N LEU A 221 -23.82 3.06 7.23
CA LEU A 221 -22.97 3.68 8.25
C LEU A 221 -22.90 5.20 8.04
N PRO A 222 -22.79 6.00 9.10
CA PRO A 222 -22.55 7.43 8.98
C PRO A 222 -21.28 7.71 8.17
N GLY A 223 -21.42 8.43 7.04
CA GLY A 223 -20.30 8.70 6.11
C GLY A 223 -19.81 7.50 5.32
N GLY A 224 -20.51 6.37 5.36
CA GLY A 224 -20.06 5.10 4.76
C GLY A 224 -19.95 5.12 3.25
N VAL A 225 -20.79 5.91 2.54
CA VAL A 225 -20.64 6.11 1.08
C VAL A 225 -19.29 6.74 0.74
N ARG A 226 -18.84 7.72 1.54
CA ARG A 226 -17.50 8.29 1.40
C ARG A 226 -16.41 7.26 1.70
N GLU A 227 -16.60 6.41 2.69
CA GLU A 227 -15.66 5.32 3.00
C GLU A 227 -15.58 4.29 1.88
N ALA A 228 -16.68 3.99 1.19
CA ALA A 228 -16.67 3.13 0.01
C ALA A 228 -15.76 3.71 -1.09
N ARG A 229 -15.86 5.01 -1.38
CA ARG A 229 -14.97 5.70 -2.33
C ARG A 229 -13.51 5.63 -1.90
N ILE A 230 -13.23 5.92 -0.62
CA ILE A 230 -11.87 5.98 -0.09
C ILE A 230 -11.23 4.60 -0.06
N SER A 231 -11.95 3.60 0.42
CA SER A 231 -11.45 2.23 0.49
C SER A 231 -11.28 1.60 -0.89
N LEU A 232 -12.12 1.94 -1.86
CA LEU A 232 -11.94 1.58 -3.27
C LEU A 232 -10.63 2.15 -3.81
N ALA A 233 -10.39 3.45 -3.63
CA ALA A 233 -9.18 4.11 -4.10
C ALA A 233 -7.91 3.54 -3.42
N ALA A 234 -7.97 3.25 -2.13
CA ALA A 234 -6.87 2.63 -1.39
C ALA A 234 -6.59 1.19 -1.83
N GLY A 235 -7.64 0.43 -2.20
CA GLY A 235 -7.55 -0.98 -2.57
C GLY A 235 -7.07 -1.20 -4.01
N HIS A 236 -7.26 -0.24 -4.90
CA HIS A 236 -6.97 -0.42 -6.33
C HIS A 236 -5.47 -0.49 -6.62
N ASP A 237 -4.75 0.62 -6.49
CA ASP A 237 -3.34 0.70 -6.90
C ASP A 237 -2.42 -0.21 -6.07
N THR A 238 -2.72 -0.38 -4.79
CA THR A 238 -1.93 -1.26 -3.91
C THR A 238 -1.99 -2.72 -4.37
N THR A 239 -3.18 -3.19 -4.72
CA THR A 239 -3.39 -4.57 -5.19
C THR A 239 -2.87 -4.73 -6.63
N THR A 240 -3.11 -3.75 -7.51
CA THR A 240 -2.60 -3.74 -8.89
C THR A 240 -1.08 -3.87 -8.93
N HIS A 241 -0.35 -3.05 -8.18
CA HIS A 241 1.11 -3.09 -8.19
C HIS A 241 1.65 -4.39 -7.58
N THR A 242 1.02 -4.89 -6.50
CA THR A 242 1.41 -6.19 -5.94
C THR A 242 1.22 -7.31 -6.95
N LEU A 243 0.09 -7.32 -7.64
CA LEU A 243 -0.23 -8.35 -8.63
C LEU A 243 0.70 -8.28 -9.84
N ALA A 244 1.01 -7.07 -10.33
CA ALA A 244 1.95 -6.86 -11.44
C ALA A 244 3.37 -7.38 -11.08
N TRP A 245 3.87 -7.05 -9.89
CA TRP A 245 5.16 -7.55 -9.41
C TRP A 245 5.16 -9.07 -9.23
N ALA A 246 4.10 -9.64 -8.63
CA ALA A 246 4.01 -11.07 -8.43
C ALA A 246 3.99 -11.83 -9.75
N SER A 247 3.23 -11.35 -10.75
CA SER A 247 3.19 -11.93 -12.10
C SER A 247 4.55 -11.86 -12.80
N TRP A 248 5.26 -10.74 -12.68
CA TRP A 248 6.62 -10.60 -13.21
C TRP A 248 7.62 -11.55 -12.56
N PHE A 249 7.55 -11.70 -11.24
CA PHE A 249 8.41 -12.66 -10.55
C PHE A 249 8.09 -14.10 -10.95
N LEU A 250 6.82 -14.46 -11.06
CA LEU A 250 6.42 -15.78 -11.55
C LEU A 250 6.95 -16.04 -12.97
N ALA A 251 6.90 -15.04 -13.85
CA ALA A 251 7.41 -15.15 -15.21
C ALA A 251 8.93 -15.36 -15.29
N GLY A 252 9.66 -14.84 -14.31
CA GLY A 252 11.13 -15.02 -14.20
C GLY A 252 11.56 -16.23 -13.39
N HIS A 253 10.61 -16.94 -12.73
CA HIS A 253 10.90 -18.02 -11.78
C HIS A 253 9.89 -19.17 -11.94
N PRO A 254 10.05 -20.03 -12.96
CA PRO A 254 9.09 -21.10 -13.27
C PRO A 254 8.81 -22.05 -12.10
N GLU A 255 9.79 -22.26 -11.23
CA GLU A 255 9.70 -23.13 -10.06
C GLU A 255 8.66 -22.65 -9.02
N TRP A 256 8.27 -21.37 -9.06
CA TRP A 256 7.29 -20.77 -8.14
C TRP A 256 5.89 -20.63 -8.75
N GLN A 257 5.69 -21.00 -10.01
CA GLN A 257 4.39 -20.87 -10.69
C GLN A 257 3.29 -21.83 -10.17
N PRO A 258 3.61 -23.06 -9.69
CA PRO A 258 2.56 -23.91 -9.15
C PRO A 258 1.75 -23.26 -8.03
N PRO A 259 0.41 -23.41 -8.01
CA PRO A 259 -0.50 -22.67 -7.13
C PRO A 259 -0.20 -22.77 -5.63
N GLN A 260 0.38 -23.90 -5.18
CA GLN A 260 0.77 -24.08 -3.77
C GLN A 260 1.82 -23.06 -3.29
N HIS A 261 2.51 -22.40 -4.21
CA HIS A 261 3.55 -21.40 -3.91
C HIS A 261 3.02 -19.97 -3.90
N HIS A 262 1.83 -19.70 -4.45
CA HIS A 262 1.33 -18.34 -4.65
C HIS A 262 1.28 -17.51 -3.36
N LYS A 263 0.92 -18.11 -2.21
CA LYS A 263 0.96 -17.41 -0.92
C LYS A 263 2.36 -16.94 -0.54
N ALA A 264 3.36 -17.77 -0.79
CA ALA A 264 4.76 -17.43 -0.52
C ALA A 264 5.27 -16.35 -1.49
N VAL A 265 4.88 -16.44 -2.76
CA VAL A 265 5.17 -15.43 -3.80
C VAL A 265 4.59 -14.08 -3.41
N VAL A 266 3.30 -14.02 -3.03
CA VAL A 266 2.66 -12.77 -2.58
C VAL A 266 3.37 -12.17 -1.38
N LYS A 267 3.68 -12.99 -0.36
CA LYS A 267 4.41 -12.51 0.83
C LYS A 267 5.79 -11.94 0.48
N GLU A 268 6.53 -12.61 -0.39
CA GLU A 268 7.87 -12.18 -0.79
C GLU A 268 7.81 -10.92 -1.67
N THR A 269 6.84 -10.83 -2.57
CA THR A 269 6.57 -9.63 -3.35
C THR A 269 6.27 -8.44 -2.44
N LEU A 270 5.39 -8.61 -1.47
CA LEU A 270 5.04 -7.58 -0.50
C LEU A 270 6.20 -7.20 0.43
N ARG A 271 7.14 -8.10 0.69
CA ARG A 271 8.36 -7.79 1.43
C ARG A 271 9.29 -6.89 0.60
N LEU A 272 9.53 -7.26 -0.65
CA LEU A 272 10.43 -6.54 -1.54
C LEU A 272 9.82 -5.24 -2.07
N TYR A 273 8.59 -5.28 -2.52
CA TYR A 273 7.89 -4.16 -3.14
C TYR A 273 6.55 -3.87 -2.46
N PRO A 274 6.59 -3.48 -1.16
CA PRO A 274 5.36 -3.12 -0.46
C PRO A 274 4.74 -1.89 -1.11
N PRO A 275 3.46 -1.94 -1.55
CA PRO A 275 2.82 -0.76 -2.14
C PRO A 275 2.82 0.43 -1.19
N GLY A 276 2.56 0.19 0.08
CA GLY A 276 2.73 1.17 1.16
C GLY A 276 4.20 1.24 1.59
N TRP A 277 5.09 1.65 0.68
CA TRP A 277 6.54 1.67 0.87
C TRP A 277 7.02 2.57 2.02
N MET A 278 6.19 3.55 2.37
CA MET A 278 6.42 4.48 3.47
C MET A 278 5.08 4.92 4.08
N GLY A 279 5.02 4.99 5.39
CA GLY A 279 3.93 5.62 6.11
C GLY A 279 4.40 6.79 6.94
N SER A 280 3.55 7.80 7.13
CA SER A 280 3.88 9.04 7.83
C SER A 280 2.92 9.34 8.97
N ARG A 281 3.46 10.02 9.99
CA ARG A 281 2.71 10.55 11.13
C ARG A 281 3.24 11.93 11.49
N ARG A 282 2.39 12.74 12.13
CA ARG A 282 2.76 14.02 12.70
C ARG A 282 2.85 13.92 14.22
N LEU A 283 3.93 14.41 14.82
CA LEU A 283 4.05 14.42 16.28
C LEU A 283 3.12 15.48 16.90
N ALA A 284 2.28 15.04 17.84
CA ALA A 284 1.35 15.92 18.55
C ALA A 284 2.05 16.73 19.65
N HIS A 285 3.09 16.20 20.26
CA HIS A 285 3.89 16.82 21.32
C HIS A 285 5.34 16.34 21.22
N ASP A 286 6.24 16.95 22.01
CA ASP A 286 7.62 16.49 22.12
C ASP A 286 7.64 15.07 22.68
N THR A 287 8.52 14.24 22.16
CA THR A 287 8.69 12.85 22.61
C THR A 287 10.14 12.42 22.48
N GLU A 288 10.44 11.27 23.04
CA GLU A 288 11.76 10.66 22.92
C GLU A 288 11.64 9.21 22.42
N PHE A 289 12.57 8.80 21.60
CA PHE A 289 12.71 7.40 21.18
C PHE A 289 14.19 7.01 21.20
N GLU A 290 14.51 6.00 22.01
CA GLU A 290 15.87 5.46 22.16
C GLU A 290 16.94 6.57 22.37
N GLY A 291 16.66 7.55 23.24
CA GLY A 291 17.54 8.67 23.54
C GLY A 291 17.54 9.82 22.52
N VAL A 292 16.77 9.74 21.44
CA VAL A 292 16.59 10.84 20.47
C VAL A 292 15.36 11.67 20.82
N ARG A 293 15.56 12.96 21.08
CA ARG A 293 14.47 13.92 21.27
C ARG A 293 13.85 14.34 19.94
N LEU A 294 12.56 14.11 19.81
CA LEU A 294 11.76 14.40 18.64
C LEU A 294 10.77 15.53 18.96
N PRO A 295 10.87 16.69 18.29
CA PRO A 295 10.04 17.85 18.65
C PRO A 295 8.61 17.72 18.10
N ARG A 296 7.66 18.31 18.80
CA ARG A 296 6.29 18.53 18.34
C ARG A 296 6.28 19.06 16.91
N GLY A 297 5.36 18.58 16.11
CA GLY A 297 5.20 19.00 14.71
C GLY A 297 6.20 18.39 13.74
N ALA A 298 7.20 17.62 14.18
CA ALA A 298 8.04 16.85 13.27
C ALA A 298 7.23 15.77 12.56
N LEU A 299 7.67 15.39 11.36
CA LEU A 299 7.18 14.20 10.69
C LEU A 299 7.98 12.98 11.15
N ALA A 300 7.27 11.93 11.47
CA ALA A 300 7.83 10.61 11.75
C ALA A 300 7.41 9.66 10.64
N LEU A 301 8.38 9.06 9.97
CA LEU A 301 8.18 8.12 8.88
C LEU A 301 8.63 6.73 9.31
N TYR A 302 7.88 5.72 8.90
CA TYR A 302 8.31 4.32 8.93
C TYR A 302 8.31 3.77 7.51
N SER A 303 9.24 2.88 7.20
CA SER A 303 9.38 2.36 5.85
C SER A 303 9.31 0.84 5.82
N PRO A 304 8.18 0.25 5.41
CA PRO A 304 8.10 -1.18 5.10
C PRO A 304 9.13 -1.61 4.05
N TYR A 305 9.45 -0.73 3.09
CA TYR A 305 10.48 -0.98 2.08
C TYR A 305 11.87 -1.19 2.69
N LEU A 306 12.30 -0.31 3.60
CA LEU A 306 13.60 -0.46 4.29
C LEU A 306 13.55 -1.61 5.29
N SER A 307 12.47 -1.75 6.08
CA SER A 307 12.31 -2.84 7.03
C SER A 307 12.38 -4.21 6.36
N GLY A 308 11.75 -4.35 5.19
CA GLY A 308 11.77 -5.57 4.40
C GLY A 308 13.13 -5.92 3.77
N ARG A 309 14.06 -4.96 3.74
CA ARG A 309 15.42 -5.10 3.18
C ARG A 309 16.55 -5.00 4.20
N ASP A 310 16.23 -4.94 5.48
CA ASP A 310 17.25 -4.85 6.53
C ASP A 310 17.99 -6.19 6.67
N PRO A 311 19.32 -6.24 6.39
CA PRO A 311 20.10 -7.48 6.47
C PRO A 311 20.19 -8.08 7.87
N ALA A 312 19.92 -7.29 8.92
CA ALA A 312 19.86 -7.82 10.28
C ALA A 312 18.53 -8.55 10.59
N LEU A 313 17.51 -8.37 9.75
CA LEU A 313 16.20 -9.00 9.91
C LEU A 313 15.94 -10.11 8.88
N TRP A 314 16.59 -10.01 7.72
CA TRP A 314 16.31 -10.87 6.58
C TRP A 314 17.59 -11.44 5.97
N ALA A 315 17.72 -12.75 5.93
CA ALA A 315 18.71 -13.40 5.09
C ALA A 315 18.40 -13.09 3.62
N ARG A 316 19.42 -12.84 2.78
CA ARG A 316 19.25 -12.51 1.36
C ARG A 316 18.23 -11.38 1.15
N PRO A 317 18.45 -10.19 1.76
CA PRO A 317 17.42 -9.15 1.90
C PRO A 317 16.99 -8.54 0.57
N GLY A 318 17.85 -8.53 -0.46
CA GLY A 318 17.55 -7.99 -1.79
C GLY A 318 16.99 -9.00 -2.78
N GLU A 319 17.02 -10.30 -2.46
CA GLU A 319 16.64 -11.36 -3.39
C GLU A 319 15.16 -11.73 -3.27
N PHE A 320 14.54 -12.06 -4.41
CA PHE A 320 13.23 -12.69 -4.44
C PHE A 320 13.42 -14.18 -4.08
N TRP A 321 13.06 -14.52 -2.85
CA TRP A 321 13.28 -15.87 -2.30
C TRP A 321 12.05 -16.35 -1.52
N PRO A 322 10.98 -16.82 -2.20
CA PRO A 322 9.74 -17.28 -1.57
C PRO A 322 9.92 -18.47 -0.62
N LEU A 323 11.00 -19.24 -0.77
CA LEU A 323 11.34 -20.36 0.11
C LEU A 323 11.41 -19.96 1.58
N ARG A 324 11.78 -18.70 1.87
CA ARG A 324 11.80 -18.21 3.27
C ARG A 324 10.45 -18.32 3.98
N TRP A 325 9.34 -18.31 3.26
CA TRP A 325 8.00 -18.38 3.83
C TRP A 325 7.49 -19.81 4.03
N GLN A 326 8.26 -20.79 3.62
CA GLN A 326 8.01 -22.21 3.85
C GLN A 326 8.54 -22.61 5.23
N ALA A 327 8.24 -23.85 5.67
CA ALA A 327 8.71 -24.41 6.93
C ALA A 327 8.41 -23.59 8.20
N GLY A 328 7.30 -22.81 8.19
CA GLY A 328 6.84 -22.11 9.40
C GLY A 328 7.65 -20.87 9.78
N PHE A 329 8.48 -20.34 8.88
CA PHE A 329 9.22 -19.09 9.12
C PHE A 329 8.28 -17.95 9.50
N LYS A 330 8.57 -17.30 10.62
CA LYS A 330 7.89 -16.09 11.09
C LYS A 330 8.91 -14.98 11.22
N PRO A 331 8.76 -13.86 10.51
CA PRO A 331 9.64 -12.72 10.71
C PRO A 331 9.52 -12.18 12.13
N PRO A 332 10.55 -11.50 12.65
CA PRO A 332 10.43 -10.79 13.91
C PRO A 332 9.21 -9.86 13.91
N ALA A 333 8.54 -9.75 15.06
CA ALA A 333 7.36 -8.88 15.18
C ALA A 333 7.71 -7.45 14.74
N TRP A 334 6.83 -6.82 13.97
CA TRP A 334 7.00 -5.47 13.41
C TRP A 334 8.13 -5.31 12.36
N ALA A 335 8.76 -6.39 11.91
CA ALA A 335 9.71 -6.38 10.81
C ALA A 335 9.04 -6.46 9.43
N TYR A 336 7.90 -7.12 9.34
CA TYR A 336 7.13 -7.34 8.11
C TYR A 336 5.78 -6.61 8.21
N LEU A 337 5.64 -5.52 7.45
CA LEU A 337 4.51 -4.58 7.57
C LEU A 337 3.82 -4.27 6.24
N PRO A 338 3.51 -5.26 5.39
CA PRO A 338 2.90 -4.98 4.08
C PRO A 338 1.52 -4.35 4.19
N PHE A 339 0.83 -4.57 5.31
CA PHE A 339 -0.50 -4.05 5.63
C PHE A 339 -0.48 -3.08 6.83
N GLY A 340 0.69 -2.55 7.19
CA GLY A 340 0.84 -1.76 8.41
C GLY A 340 0.77 -2.61 9.67
N GLY A 341 0.25 -2.04 10.77
CA GLY A 341 0.16 -2.73 12.05
C GLY A 341 -0.63 -1.98 13.11
N GLY A 342 -0.84 -2.62 14.27
CA GLY A 342 -1.58 -2.05 15.39
C GLY A 342 -3.03 -1.72 15.02
N GLU A 343 -3.57 -0.70 15.65
CA GLU A 343 -4.94 -0.25 15.38
C GLU A 343 -5.15 0.26 13.96
N ARG A 344 -4.06 0.55 13.24
CA ARG A 344 -4.04 1.02 11.86
C ARG A 344 -3.77 -0.08 10.82
N LEU A 345 -3.86 -1.35 11.23
CA LEU A 345 -3.76 -2.48 10.31
C LEU A 345 -4.74 -2.30 9.14
N CYS A 346 -4.32 -2.60 7.93
CA CYS A 346 -5.13 -2.40 6.72
C CYS A 346 -6.53 -3.04 6.86
N LEU A 347 -7.57 -2.25 6.63
CA LEU A 347 -8.96 -2.72 6.67
C LEU A 347 -9.22 -3.76 5.58
N GLY A 348 -8.67 -3.53 4.37
CA GLY A 348 -8.86 -4.38 3.20
C GLY A 348 -7.90 -5.56 3.10
N MET A 349 -7.14 -5.90 4.14
CA MET A 349 -6.11 -6.97 4.06
C MET A 349 -6.66 -8.31 3.57
N HIS A 350 -7.81 -8.73 4.09
CA HIS A 350 -8.42 -10.01 3.67
C HIS A 350 -8.93 -9.96 2.23
N LEU A 351 -9.54 -8.83 1.82
CA LEU A 351 -10.00 -8.64 0.44
C LEU A 351 -8.80 -8.60 -0.53
N ALA A 352 -7.73 -7.89 -0.20
CA ALA A 352 -6.52 -7.84 -1.02
C ALA A 352 -5.90 -9.23 -1.20
N ASN A 353 -5.75 -10.01 -0.12
CA ASN A 353 -5.22 -11.37 -0.21
C ASN A 353 -6.13 -12.29 -1.05
N LEU A 354 -7.46 -12.21 -0.87
CA LEU A 354 -8.41 -12.94 -1.69
C LEU A 354 -8.22 -12.62 -3.18
N MET A 355 -8.19 -11.34 -3.53
CA MET A 355 -8.01 -10.90 -4.93
C MET A 355 -6.66 -11.34 -5.51
N LEU A 356 -5.58 -11.22 -4.75
CA LEU A 356 -4.24 -11.62 -5.19
C LEU A 356 -4.15 -13.14 -5.43
N GLU A 357 -4.62 -13.94 -4.48
CA GLU A 357 -4.60 -15.40 -4.58
C GLU A 357 -5.49 -15.87 -5.75
N THR A 358 -6.68 -15.30 -5.88
CA THR A 358 -7.60 -15.60 -6.99
C THR A 358 -6.96 -15.26 -8.34
N ALA A 359 -6.40 -14.05 -8.46
CA ALA A 359 -5.85 -13.59 -9.73
C ALA A 359 -4.63 -14.41 -10.17
N LEU A 360 -3.70 -14.71 -9.25
CA LEU A 360 -2.57 -15.58 -9.57
C LEU A 360 -3.01 -17.00 -9.94
N GLY A 361 -4.06 -17.51 -9.28
CA GLY A 361 -4.60 -18.83 -9.58
C GLY A 361 -5.24 -18.99 -10.96
N THR A 362 -5.59 -17.88 -11.61
CA THR A 362 -6.18 -17.89 -12.97
C THR A 362 -5.16 -17.64 -14.07
N LEU A 363 -3.92 -17.30 -13.72
CA LEU A 363 -2.87 -17.11 -14.73
C LEU A 363 -2.37 -18.44 -15.26
N PRO A 364 -2.17 -18.54 -16.60
CA PRO A 364 -1.40 -19.65 -17.17
C PRO A 364 0.07 -19.56 -16.75
N PRO A 365 0.87 -20.58 -16.99
CA PRO A 365 2.33 -20.48 -16.90
C PRO A 365 2.85 -19.26 -17.68
N LEU A 366 3.78 -18.51 -17.10
CA LEU A 366 4.29 -17.26 -17.65
C LEU A 366 5.78 -17.33 -17.92
N VAL A 367 6.21 -16.59 -18.94
CA VAL A 367 7.63 -16.35 -19.27
C VAL A 367 7.83 -14.85 -19.40
N ALA A 368 8.87 -14.30 -18.77
CA ALA A 368 9.24 -12.89 -18.91
C ALA A 368 9.78 -12.61 -20.31
N VAL A 369 9.28 -11.57 -20.97
CA VAL A 369 9.72 -11.18 -22.30
C VAL A 369 10.59 -9.92 -22.22
N ARG A 370 10.02 -8.83 -21.71
CA ARG A 370 10.67 -7.51 -21.64
C ARG A 370 9.98 -6.65 -20.60
N GLY A 371 10.74 -5.91 -19.82
CA GLY A 371 10.13 -5.00 -18.84
C GLY A 371 11.11 -4.05 -18.21
N ASN A 372 10.56 -3.05 -17.52
CA ASN A 372 11.31 -2.19 -16.62
C ASN A 372 10.86 -2.45 -15.17
N PRO A 373 11.49 -3.42 -14.49
CA PRO A 373 11.15 -3.79 -13.11
C PRO A 373 11.74 -2.82 -12.07
N THR A 374 12.23 -1.64 -12.49
CA THR A 374 12.69 -0.61 -11.56
C THR A 374 11.52 -0.12 -10.71
N PRO A 375 11.62 -0.12 -9.38
CA PRO A 375 10.56 0.38 -8.54
C PRO A 375 10.43 1.90 -8.65
N ARG A 376 9.22 2.38 -8.92
CA ARG A 376 8.86 3.79 -8.99
C ARG A 376 7.96 4.15 -7.80
N PRO A 377 8.48 4.93 -6.86
CA PRO A 377 7.70 5.41 -5.73
C PRO A 377 6.74 6.53 -6.17
N GLY A 378 5.50 6.39 -5.75
CA GLY A 378 4.41 7.35 -5.92
C GLY A 378 3.56 7.36 -4.65
N VAL A 379 2.24 7.49 -4.79
CA VAL A 379 1.31 7.18 -3.69
C VAL A 379 1.52 5.74 -3.24
N THR A 380 1.75 4.86 -4.21
CA THR A 380 2.15 3.46 -4.00
C THR A 380 3.44 3.15 -4.76
N LEU A 381 4.13 2.08 -4.38
CA LEU A 381 5.33 1.59 -5.05
C LEU A 381 4.93 0.65 -6.19
N GLY A 382 5.06 1.11 -7.42
CA GLY A 382 4.79 0.33 -8.62
C GLY A 382 6.01 0.16 -9.51
N PRO A 383 5.92 -0.63 -10.59
CA PRO A 383 6.97 -0.70 -11.61
C PRO A 383 7.06 0.61 -12.40
N ALA A 384 8.25 0.95 -12.88
CA ALA A 384 8.48 2.20 -13.63
C ALA A 384 7.90 2.16 -15.05
N GLY A 385 7.64 0.98 -15.59
CA GLY A 385 7.11 0.80 -16.94
C GLY A 385 6.40 -0.54 -17.12
N PRO A 386 6.02 -0.84 -18.37
CA PRO A 386 5.38 -2.10 -18.73
C PRO A 386 6.22 -3.31 -18.33
N LEU A 387 5.52 -4.40 -17.98
CA LEU A 387 6.10 -5.71 -17.67
C LEU A 387 5.52 -6.74 -18.64
N LEU A 388 6.13 -6.88 -19.83
CA LEU A 388 5.65 -7.78 -20.86
C LEU A 388 5.98 -9.23 -20.52
N VAL A 389 4.96 -10.05 -20.46
CA VAL A 389 5.02 -11.48 -20.21
C VAL A 389 4.30 -12.24 -21.29
N ARG A 390 4.71 -13.48 -21.52
CA ARG A 390 4.11 -14.40 -22.49
C ARG A 390 3.59 -15.63 -21.76
N ARG A 391 2.50 -16.19 -22.27
CA ARG A 391 2.05 -17.52 -21.85
C ARG A 391 3.11 -18.56 -22.24
N GLY A 392 3.49 -19.40 -21.30
CA GLY A 392 4.43 -20.50 -21.48
C GLY A 392 3.84 -21.67 -22.24
#